data_98a26f2503479bd5170485b467f4d2a4
#
_entry.id   98a26f2503479bd5170485b467f4d2a4
#
_cell.length_a   1.000
_cell.length_b   1.000
_cell.length_c   1.000
_cell.angle_alpha   90.00
_cell.angle_beta   90.00
_cell.angle_gamma   90.00
#
_symmetry.space_group_name_H-M   'P 1'
#
loop_
_entity.id
_entity.type
_entity.pdbx_description
1 polymer ?
#
loop_
_entity_poly.entity_id
_entity_poly.type
_entity_poly.pdbx_seq_one_letter_code
_entity_poly.pdbx_strand_id
1 'polypeptide(L)'
;MMMILAVTPTFAQLPNFSGMWTLDQTASDFTEPGFSGGRGGPDVERLFITHAKNGTLVIGAETNASKAWSYKPGRELSIPVGRDTTMMVASRWEENRLVAEGRQGGMVMREVMSLSSNGDVLTILVTTTTAEGETINRLVYTKDQPVGPCETWAMPCKDFPQHDIRRQ
;
A
#
# COMPACT_ATOMS: atom_id res chain seq x y z
N MET A 1 -12.62 7.71 -51.24
CA MET A 1 -13.39 7.54 -49.97
C MET A 1 -12.39 7.12 -48.92
N MET A 2 -12.02 8.05 -48.07
CA MET A 2 -10.93 7.86 -47.06
C MET A 2 -11.60 7.49 -45.74
N MET A 3 -11.38 6.25 -45.28
CA MET A 3 -11.98 5.72 -44.06
C MET A 3 -11.11 6.15 -42.86
N ILE A 4 -11.59 7.11 -42.06
CA ILE A 4 -10.91 7.54 -40.82
C ILE A 4 -11.25 6.52 -39.75
N LEU A 5 -10.28 5.69 -39.35
CA LEU A 5 -10.38 4.82 -38.18
C LEU A 5 -10.27 5.69 -36.90
N ALA A 6 -11.37 5.85 -36.22
CA ALA A 6 -11.40 6.49 -34.91
C ALA A 6 -10.75 5.55 -33.88
N VAL A 7 -9.56 5.90 -33.40
CA VAL A 7 -8.92 5.24 -32.25
C VAL A 7 -9.61 5.77 -30.98
N THR A 8 -10.46 4.96 -30.38
CA THR A 8 -11.03 5.26 -29.07
C THR A 8 -9.95 5.08 -27.99
N PRO A 9 -9.68 6.07 -27.12
CA PRO A 9 -8.76 5.87 -26.02
C PRO A 9 -9.33 4.83 -25.06
N THR A 10 -8.64 3.71 -24.92
CA THR A 10 -8.93 2.73 -23.87
C THR A 10 -8.41 3.31 -22.55
N PHE A 11 -9.31 3.75 -21.69
CA PHE A 11 -8.92 4.08 -20.32
C PHE A 11 -8.46 2.79 -19.63
N ALA A 12 -7.18 2.69 -19.32
CA ALA A 12 -6.67 1.58 -18.55
C ALA A 12 -7.38 1.55 -17.20
N GLN A 13 -8.03 0.43 -16.90
CA GLN A 13 -8.70 0.25 -15.62
C GLN A 13 -7.61 0.20 -14.53
N LEU A 14 -7.77 1.01 -13.47
CA LEU A 14 -6.86 0.99 -12.33
C LEU A 14 -6.84 -0.40 -11.67
N PRO A 15 -5.69 -0.87 -11.20
CA PRO A 15 -5.56 -2.17 -10.58
C PRO A 15 -6.39 -2.27 -9.32
N ASN A 16 -6.99 -3.44 -9.11
CA ASN A 16 -7.76 -3.76 -7.92
C ASN A 16 -6.92 -4.60 -6.97
N PHE A 17 -6.36 -3.97 -5.95
CA PHE A 17 -5.56 -4.63 -4.91
C PHE A 17 -6.41 -5.39 -3.88
N SER A 18 -7.74 -5.37 -3.95
CA SER A 18 -8.60 -6.02 -2.96
C SER A 18 -8.32 -7.52 -2.88
N GLY A 19 -8.16 -8.01 -1.66
CA GLY A 19 -7.91 -9.42 -1.37
C GLY A 19 -7.22 -9.63 -0.03
N MET A 20 -7.13 -10.88 0.37
CA MET A 20 -6.22 -11.34 1.39
C MET A 20 -4.93 -11.82 0.71
N TRP A 21 -3.81 -11.37 1.25
CA TRP A 21 -2.50 -11.57 0.66
C TRP A 21 -1.57 -12.20 1.69
N THR A 22 -0.94 -13.31 1.36
CA THR A 22 0.04 -14.00 2.22
C THR A 22 1.46 -13.74 1.73
N LEU A 23 2.36 -13.38 2.64
CA LEU A 23 3.77 -13.08 2.34
C LEU A 23 4.48 -14.33 1.83
N ASP A 24 5.09 -14.22 0.65
CA ASP A 24 6.07 -15.17 0.15
C ASP A 24 7.47 -14.74 0.60
N GLN A 25 7.93 -15.31 1.69
CA GLN A 25 9.24 -15.00 2.25
C GLN A 25 10.39 -15.37 1.31
N THR A 26 10.22 -16.38 0.47
CA THR A 26 11.28 -16.86 -0.44
C THR A 26 11.43 -15.97 -1.67
N ALA A 27 10.36 -15.33 -2.09
CA ALA A 27 10.34 -14.38 -3.21
C ALA A 27 10.61 -12.93 -2.75
N SER A 28 10.67 -12.69 -1.44
CA SER A 28 10.88 -11.36 -0.86
C SER A 28 12.34 -11.12 -0.51
N ASP A 29 12.77 -9.85 -0.62
CA ASP A 29 14.13 -9.40 -0.25
C ASP A 29 14.01 -8.38 0.87
N PHE A 30 14.61 -8.67 2.02
CA PHE A 30 14.68 -7.77 3.17
C PHE A 30 16.12 -7.33 3.38
N THR A 31 16.42 -6.05 3.19
CA THR A 31 17.78 -5.51 3.37
C THR A 31 18.14 -5.35 4.84
N GLU A 32 17.14 -5.19 5.71
CA GLU A 32 17.34 -5.13 7.16
C GLU A 32 16.17 -5.77 7.93
N PRO A 33 16.48 -6.57 9.00
CA PRO A 33 15.46 -7.17 9.86
C PRO A 33 14.65 -6.16 10.70
N GLY A 34 15.03 -4.89 10.72
CA GLY A 34 14.51 -3.87 11.63
C GLY A 34 13.47 -2.92 11.05
N PHE A 35 13.24 -2.89 9.75
CA PHE A 35 12.21 -2.04 9.15
C PHE A 35 10.85 -2.73 9.13
N SER A 36 10.49 -3.31 10.22
CA SER A 36 9.14 -3.82 10.47
C SER A 36 8.23 -2.70 10.96
N GLY A 37 8.19 -1.58 10.25
CA GLY A 37 7.32 -0.44 10.56
C GLY A 37 5.82 -0.73 10.49
N GLY A 38 5.43 -1.99 10.58
CA GLY A 38 4.03 -2.43 10.63
C GLY A 38 3.30 -2.39 9.30
N ARG A 39 4.00 -2.20 8.18
CA ARG A 39 3.41 -2.08 6.84
C ARG A 39 3.88 -3.13 5.84
N GLY A 40 4.59 -4.08 6.28
CA GLY A 40 5.19 -5.11 5.44
C GLY A 40 6.66 -5.24 5.82
N GLY A 41 6.92 -6.17 6.64
CA GLY A 41 8.23 -6.67 7.01
C GLY A 41 8.08 -8.18 7.17
N PRO A 42 9.13 -8.89 7.51
CA PRO A 42 9.07 -10.34 7.73
C PRO A 42 8.04 -10.73 8.81
N ASP A 43 7.61 -9.78 9.65
CA ASP A 43 6.63 -10.00 10.72
C ASP A 43 5.17 -9.84 10.26
N VAL A 44 4.92 -9.38 9.02
CA VAL A 44 3.58 -9.22 8.46
C VAL A 44 3.31 -10.35 7.50
N GLU A 45 2.78 -11.45 8.04
CA GLU A 45 2.46 -12.63 7.25
C GLU A 45 1.28 -12.41 6.31
N ARG A 46 0.31 -11.56 6.70
CA ARG A 46 -0.92 -11.34 5.93
C ARG A 46 -1.29 -9.87 5.83
N LEU A 47 -1.75 -9.49 4.64
CA LEU A 47 -2.40 -8.21 4.38
C LEU A 47 -3.85 -8.44 3.95
N PHE A 48 -4.74 -7.59 4.46
CA PHE A 48 -6.13 -7.48 4.04
C PHE A 48 -6.29 -6.13 3.34
N ILE A 49 -6.64 -6.14 2.08
CA ILE A 49 -6.76 -4.91 1.28
C ILE A 49 -8.16 -4.80 0.73
N THR A 50 -8.77 -3.62 0.84
CA THR A 50 -10.04 -3.31 0.20
C THR A 50 -10.04 -1.87 -0.35
N HIS A 51 -10.79 -1.66 -1.42
CA HIS A 51 -11.06 -0.35 -1.98
C HIS A 51 -12.40 0.15 -1.44
N ALA A 52 -12.38 1.25 -0.68
CA ALA A 52 -13.59 1.92 -0.27
C ALA A 52 -14.22 2.68 -1.45
N LYS A 53 -15.54 2.91 -1.40
CA LYS A 53 -16.31 3.59 -2.45
C LYS A 53 -15.80 4.98 -2.80
N ASN A 54 -15.12 5.66 -1.88
CA ASN A 54 -14.55 6.99 -2.08
C ASN A 54 -13.15 6.96 -2.72
N GLY A 55 -12.66 5.79 -3.19
CA GLY A 55 -11.35 5.61 -3.80
C GLY A 55 -10.20 5.46 -2.79
N THR A 56 -10.50 5.33 -1.50
CA THR A 56 -9.49 5.04 -0.48
C THR A 56 -9.13 3.57 -0.52
N LEU A 57 -7.84 3.28 -0.51
CA LEU A 57 -7.29 1.94 -0.31
C LEU A 57 -7.08 1.74 1.19
N VAL A 58 -7.78 0.77 1.78
CA VAL A 58 -7.63 0.44 3.20
C VAL A 58 -6.85 -0.86 3.32
N ILE A 59 -5.82 -0.86 4.16
CA ILE A 59 -4.92 -1.99 4.36
C ILE A 59 -4.90 -2.34 5.84
N GLY A 60 -5.21 -3.59 6.15
CA GLY A 60 -5.00 -4.19 7.46
C GLY A 60 -3.82 -5.16 7.40
N ALA A 61 -2.94 -5.11 8.39
CA ALA A 61 -1.84 -6.06 8.53
C ALA A 61 -2.07 -6.94 9.76
N GLU A 62 -1.98 -8.24 9.58
CA GLU A 62 -1.98 -9.20 10.67
C GLU A 62 -0.57 -9.29 11.25
N THR A 63 -0.41 -8.76 12.45
CA THR A 63 0.81 -8.81 13.26
C THR A 63 0.42 -9.13 14.69
N ASN A 64 1.39 -9.27 15.59
CA ASN A 64 1.13 -9.37 17.04
C ASN A 64 0.31 -8.20 17.62
N ALA A 65 0.22 -7.09 16.88
CA ALA A 65 -0.69 -5.97 17.14
C ALA A 65 -1.29 -5.58 15.79
N SER A 66 -2.54 -5.95 15.55
CA SER A 66 -3.27 -5.62 14.32
C SER A 66 -3.10 -4.13 14.00
N LYS A 67 -2.53 -3.83 12.84
CA LYS A 67 -2.32 -2.47 12.35
C LYS A 67 -3.14 -2.25 11.10
N ALA A 68 -3.59 -1.02 10.94
CA ALA A 68 -4.28 -0.63 9.74
C ALA A 68 -3.90 0.79 9.32
N TRP A 69 -3.91 1.03 8.03
CA TRP A 69 -3.66 2.34 7.44
C TRP A 69 -4.39 2.46 6.11
N SER A 70 -4.37 3.63 5.52
CA SER A 70 -5.01 3.84 4.23
C SER A 70 -4.21 4.77 3.34
N TYR A 71 -4.40 4.59 2.03
CA TYR A 71 -3.96 5.51 1.00
C TYR A 71 -5.16 6.07 0.26
N LYS A 72 -5.13 7.36 -0.01
CA LYS A 72 -6.12 8.02 -0.85
C LYS A 72 -5.39 8.78 -1.95
N PRO A 73 -5.33 8.26 -3.19
CA PRO A 73 -4.64 8.91 -4.28
C PRO A 73 -5.09 10.38 -4.45
N GLY A 74 -4.11 11.28 -4.55
CA GLY A 74 -4.31 12.73 -4.57
C GLY A 74 -4.47 13.38 -3.20
N ARG A 75 -4.24 12.64 -2.09
CA ARG A 75 -4.29 13.15 -0.72
C ARG A 75 -3.10 12.69 0.09
N GLU A 76 -2.79 13.47 1.14
CA GLU A 76 -1.88 13.04 2.20
C GLU A 76 -2.67 12.42 3.34
N LEU A 77 -2.17 11.30 3.86
CA LEU A 77 -2.71 10.62 5.03
C LEU A 77 -1.57 10.22 5.96
N SER A 78 -1.87 10.16 7.26
CA SER A 78 -0.92 9.67 8.26
C SER A 78 -0.90 8.14 8.23
N ILE A 79 0.28 7.55 8.09
CA ILE A 79 0.49 6.11 8.09
C ILE A 79 1.51 5.70 9.16
N PRO A 80 1.40 4.51 9.74
CA PRO A 80 2.40 4.02 10.68
C PRO A 80 3.71 3.70 9.94
N VAL A 81 4.85 4.16 10.46
CA VAL A 81 6.20 3.88 9.93
C VAL A 81 7.13 3.25 10.96
N GLY A 82 6.64 3.02 12.16
CA GLY A 82 7.34 2.37 13.26
C GLY A 82 6.34 1.87 14.29
N ARG A 83 6.84 1.43 15.45
CA ARG A 83 5.95 0.93 16.51
C ARG A 83 4.97 2.01 16.96
N ASP A 84 5.46 3.22 17.25
CA ASP A 84 4.69 4.34 17.79
C ASP A 84 4.90 5.62 16.96
N THR A 85 5.33 5.47 15.71
CA THR A 85 5.69 6.58 14.83
C THR A 85 4.80 6.57 13.60
N THR A 86 4.28 7.73 13.23
CA THR A 86 3.50 7.92 12.00
C THR A 86 4.19 8.92 11.09
N MET A 87 3.95 8.82 9.79
CA MET A 87 4.46 9.73 8.76
C MET A 87 3.30 10.21 7.90
N MET A 88 3.33 11.49 7.53
CA MET A 88 2.45 12.02 6.49
C MET A 88 2.95 11.56 5.12
N VAL A 89 2.07 10.93 4.36
CA VAL A 89 2.39 10.32 3.08
C VAL A 89 1.38 10.75 2.02
N ALA A 90 1.88 11.33 0.94
CA ALA A 90 1.10 11.61 -0.27
C ALA A 90 1.07 10.36 -1.14
N SER A 91 -0.11 10.01 -1.65
CA SER A 91 -0.25 8.88 -2.56
C SER A 91 -0.84 9.30 -3.90
N ARG A 92 -0.44 8.59 -4.97
CA ARG A 92 -0.93 8.80 -6.35
C ARG A 92 -0.86 7.51 -7.16
N TRP A 93 -1.63 7.48 -8.24
CA TRP A 93 -1.45 6.48 -9.26
C TRP A 93 -0.36 6.90 -10.26
N GLU A 94 0.55 5.99 -10.55
CA GLU A 94 1.50 6.09 -11.66
C GLU A 94 1.24 4.90 -12.58
N GLU A 95 0.55 5.13 -13.69
CA GLU A 95 0.07 4.08 -14.57
C GLU A 95 -0.81 3.06 -13.81
N ASN A 96 -0.31 1.83 -13.66
CA ASN A 96 -0.96 0.73 -12.93
C ASN A 96 -0.33 0.46 -11.55
N ARG A 97 0.38 1.43 -10.97
CA ARG A 97 1.03 1.33 -9.66
C ARG A 97 0.51 2.38 -8.71
N LEU A 98 0.31 2.01 -7.46
CA LEU A 98 0.11 2.98 -6.40
C LEU A 98 1.47 3.38 -5.84
N VAL A 99 1.77 4.65 -5.88
CA VAL A 99 2.99 5.23 -5.30
C VAL A 99 2.62 6.08 -4.09
N ALA A 100 3.32 5.88 -3.00
CA ALA A 100 3.15 6.62 -1.76
C ALA A 100 4.52 7.15 -1.30
N GLU A 101 4.60 8.44 -0.97
CA GLU A 101 5.85 9.11 -0.60
C GLU A 101 5.65 10.01 0.61
N GLY A 102 6.60 9.97 1.54
CA GLY A 102 6.56 10.80 2.74
C GLY A 102 7.96 11.13 3.27
N ARG A 103 8.01 12.10 4.19
CA ARG A 103 9.26 12.53 4.85
C ARG A 103 9.00 12.75 6.32
N GLN A 104 9.97 12.34 7.15
CA GLN A 104 9.93 12.59 8.58
C GLN A 104 11.34 12.52 9.18
N GLY A 105 11.75 13.53 9.93
CA GLY A 105 12.99 13.51 10.72
C GLY A 105 14.26 13.18 9.92
N GLY A 106 14.39 13.64 8.67
CA GLY A 106 15.51 13.31 7.79
C GLY A 106 15.36 12.01 7.01
N MET A 107 14.35 11.19 7.30
CA MET A 107 14.00 9.99 6.54
C MET A 107 13.07 10.35 5.39
N VAL A 108 13.35 9.82 4.21
CA VAL A 108 12.44 9.84 3.05
C VAL A 108 12.03 8.40 2.77
N MET A 109 10.73 8.18 2.61
CA MET A 109 10.20 6.89 2.26
C MET A 109 9.43 6.97 0.95
N ARG A 110 9.63 5.98 0.09
CA ARG A 110 8.84 5.75 -1.12
C ARG A 110 8.38 4.31 -1.16
N GLU A 111 7.08 4.10 -1.27
CA GLU A 111 6.45 2.79 -1.41
C GLU A 111 5.77 2.69 -2.78
N VAL A 112 5.97 1.58 -3.47
CA VAL A 112 5.36 1.29 -4.76
C VAL A 112 4.65 -0.05 -4.67
N MET A 113 3.34 -0.05 -4.86
CA MET A 113 2.52 -1.25 -4.92
C MET A 113 2.14 -1.56 -6.36
N SER A 114 2.32 -2.79 -6.77
CA SER A 114 1.98 -3.28 -8.13
C SER A 114 1.43 -4.70 -8.10
N LEU A 115 0.58 -5.02 -9.10
CA LEU A 115 0.09 -6.39 -9.31
C LEU A 115 0.78 -7.02 -10.52
N SER A 116 0.93 -8.34 -10.48
CA SER A 116 1.23 -9.14 -11.66
C SER A 116 0.09 -9.02 -12.70
N SER A 117 0.37 -9.38 -13.94
CA SER A 117 -0.59 -9.28 -15.04
C SER A 117 -1.88 -10.09 -14.82
N ASN A 118 -1.80 -11.21 -14.10
CA ASN A 118 -2.96 -12.04 -13.72
C ASN A 118 -3.63 -11.59 -12.41
N GLY A 119 -3.04 -10.62 -11.68
CA GLY A 119 -3.58 -10.09 -10.43
C GLY A 119 -3.37 -10.98 -9.20
N ASP A 120 -2.57 -12.05 -9.28
CA ASP A 120 -2.40 -13.03 -8.20
C ASP A 120 -1.15 -12.78 -7.33
N VAL A 121 -0.28 -11.87 -7.75
CA VAL A 121 0.92 -11.47 -7.01
C VAL A 121 0.91 -9.97 -6.78
N LEU A 122 1.02 -9.57 -5.52
CA LEU A 122 1.22 -8.19 -5.10
C LEU A 122 2.70 -8.00 -4.75
N THR A 123 3.34 -7.03 -5.37
CA THR A 123 4.69 -6.60 -5.00
C THR A 123 4.61 -5.22 -4.35
N ILE A 124 5.24 -5.09 -3.18
CA ILE A 124 5.42 -3.82 -2.47
C ILE A 124 6.91 -3.55 -2.38
N LEU A 125 7.37 -2.49 -3.03
CA LEU A 125 8.75 -2.03 -2.97
C LEU A 125 8.82 -0.82 -2.05
N VAL A 126 9.56 -0.94 -0.94
CA VAL A 126 9.75 0.14 0.03
C VAL A 126 11.19 0.61 -0.02
N THR A 127 11.40 1.83 -0.49
CA THR A 127 12.69 2.51 -0.47
C THR A 127 12.71 3.50 0.68
N THR A 128 13.72 3.39 1.54
CA THR A 128 13.95 4.32 2.65
C THR A 128 15.32 4.94 2.49
N THR A 129 15.38 6.27 2.46
CA THR A 129 16.62 7.04 2.39
C THR A 129 16.81 7.82 3.68
N THR A 130 17.96 7.67 4.31
CA THR A 130 18.39 8.40 5.52
C THR A 130 19.76 9.03 5.30
N ALA A 131 20.31 9.69 6.31
CA ALA A 131 21.68 10.21 6.25
C ALA A 131 22.76 9.09 6.14
N GLU A 132 22.41 7.87 6.58
CA GLU A 132 23.30 6.71 6.57
C GLU A 132 23.27 5.97 5.21
N GLY A 133 22.30 6.26 4.36
CA GLY A 133 22.18 5.64 3.04
C GLY A 133 20.73 5.29 2.65
N GLU A 134 20.64 4.46 1.62
CA GLU A 134 19.39 3.98 1.08
C GLU A 134 19.22 2.47 1.34
N THR A 135 18.03 2.07 1.77
CA THR A 135 17.62 0.68 1.92
C THR A 135 16.42 0.41 1.02
N ILE A 136 16.38 -0.78 0.43
CA ILE A 136 15.28 -1.22 -0.43
C ILE A 136 14.80 -2.57 0.07
N ASN A 137 13.52 -2.64 0.44
CA ASN A 137 12.83 -3.88 0.79
C ASN A 137 11.82 -4.20 -0.30
N ARG A 138 11.86 -5.41 -0.82
CA ARG A 138 10.92 -5.94 -1.79
C ARG A 138 10.08 -7.03 -1.12
N LEU A 139 8.79 -6.75 -0.96
CA LEU A 139 7.83 -7.66 -0.34
C LEU A 139 6.95 -8.25 -1.45
N VAL A 140 6.87 -9.55 -1.50
CA VAL A 140 6.05 -10.29 -2.47
C VAL A 140 4.97 -11.05 -1.72
N TYR A 141 3.75 -10.84 -2.12
CA TYR A 141 2.58 -11.51 -1.54
C TYR A 141 1.82 -12.26 -2.62
N THR A 142 1.29 -13.42 -2.26
CA THR A 142 0.39 -14.20 -3.10
C THR A 142 -1.05 -14.04 -2.62
N LYS A 143 -1.99 -13.99 -3.55
CA LYS A 143 -3.40 -13.83 -3.25
C LYS A 143 -4.01 -15.12 -2.76
N ASP A 144 -4.62 -15.08 -1.57
CA ASP A 144 -5.28 -16.26 -1.00
C ASP A 144 -6.77 -16.31 -1.35
N GLN A 145 -7.52 -15.26 -0.99
CA GLN A 145 -8.96 -15.23 -1.18
C GLN A 145 -9.49 -13.80 -1.24
N PRO A 146 -10.73 -13.61 -1.73
CA PRO A 146 -11.42 -12.32 -1.67
C PRO A 146 -11.63 -11.87 -0.23
N VAL A 147 -11.54 -10.56 -0.01
CA VAL A 147 -11.81 -9.91 1.27
C VAL A 147 -13.05 -9.04 1.14
N GLY A 148 -13.93 -9.13 2.12
CA GLY A 148 -15.11 -8.26 2.22
C GLY A 148 -14.73 -6.78 2.47
N PRO A 149 -15.68 -5.87 2.36
CA PRO A 149 -15.45 -4.46 2.64
C PRO A 149 -14.95 -4.25 4.08
N CYS A 150 -14.10 -3.25 4.30
CA CYS A 150 -13.45 -3.01 5.60
C CYS A 150 -14.42 -2.77 6.76
N GLU A 151 -15.67 -2.42 6.48
CA GLU A 151 -16.72 -2.31 7.49
C GLU A 151 -17.05 -3.64 8.17
N THR A 152 -16.73 -4.77 7.52
CA THR A 152 -16.96 -6.12 8.05
C THR A 152 -15.77 -6.71 8.79
N TRP A 153 -14.63 -6.01 8.84
CA TRP A 153 -13.43 -6.49 9.52
C TRP A 153 -13.57 -6.39 11.05
N ALA A 154 -12.75 -7.15 11.77
CA ALA A 154 -12.69 -7.09 13.24
C ALA A 154 -12.37 -5.67 13.75
N MET A 155 -11.61 -4.88 12.97
CA MET A 155 -11.44 -3.44 13.15
C MET A 155 -12.06 -2.74 11.94
N PRO A 156 -13.32 -2.31 12.00
CA PRO A 156 -13.99 -1.61 10.91
C PRO A 156 -13.26 -0.33 10.50
N CYS A 157 -13.26 -0.02 9.20
CA CYS A 157 -12.53 1.14 8.67
C CYS A 157 -12.97 2.50 9.25
N LYS A 158 -14.16 2.61 9.82
CA LYS A 158 -14.63 3.80 10.56
C LYS A 158 -13.81 4.08 11.83
N ASP A 159 -13.21 3.05 12.40
CA ASP A 159 -12.43 3.13 13.65
C ASP A 159 -10.93 3.40 13.36
N PHE A 160 -10.53 3.43 12.08
CA PHE A 160 -9.18 3.82 11.71
C PHE A 160 -9.02 5.33 11.92
N PRO A 161 -7.95 5.77 12.59
CA PRO A 161 -7.68 7.17 12.76
C PRO A 161 -7.36 7.80 11.39
N GLN A 162 -8.39 8.31 10.74
CA GLN A 162 -8.26 9.15 9.57
C GLN A 162 -7.90 10.55 10.08
N HIS A 163 -6.63 10.82 10.23
CA HIS A 163 -6.17 12.18 10.47
C HIS A 163 -6.40 13.01 9.20
N ASP A 164 -7.58 13.60 9.11
CA ASP A 164 -7.88 14.61 8.10
C ASP A 164 -7.15 15.90 8.50
N ILE A 165 -6.11 16.26 7.73
CA ILE A 165 -5.24 17.43 7.94
C ILE A 165 -6.01 18.76 7.93
N ARG A 166 -7.29 18.77 7.62
CA ARG A 166 -8.11 19.99 7.53
C ARG A 166 -8.50 20.60 8.88
N ARG A 167 -7.98 20.09 10.00
CA ARG A 167 -8.30 20.59 11.34
C ARG A 167 -7.07 21.09 12.10
N GLN A 168 -6.11 21.69 11.38
CA GLN A 168 -5.11 22.55 12.02
C GLN A 168 -5.11 23.91 11.35
#